data_4817e5ab9df6de82bdae174a9432fbb2
#
_entry.id   4817e5ab9df6de82bdae174a9432fbb2
#
_cell.length_a   1.000
_cell.length_b   1.000
_cell.length_c   1.000
_cell.angle_alpha   90.00
_cell.angle_beta   90.00
_cell.angle_gamma   90.00
#
_symmetry.space_group_name_H-M   'P 1'
#
loop_
_entity.id
_entity.type
_entity.pdbx_description
1 polymer ?
#
loop_
_entity_poly.entity_id
_entity_poly.type
_entity_poly.pdbx_seq_one_letter_code
_entity_poly.pdbx_strand_id
1 'polypeptide(L)'
;FDDLMDSCEKILDLEEPDNGSFPFICKIDDPEEVHNPKMWYKPNPSLRFLPDLMAEMEIEYARYKQNPAGSTSFMTKRMNCPPKHIENAITSWENITACNRKIDEDKLKGKPCVAGLDFMLTTDFLGAGLLYRVDGIDYWICHTWICENSPDLNRIKAPLREWEARGLVTFVNAKAIPPELPAMWLKNEAVKRKSKIVKVGLDKYRCNVLRNACMDFMDLNDKQIYLVRPSDEMQMIP
;
A
#
# COMPACT_ATOMS: atom_id res chain seq x y z
N PHE A 1 -13.51 9.40 -0.19
CA PHE A 1 -14.78 8.83 0.31
C PHE A 1 -14.69 8.58 1.82
N ASP A 2 -13.64 7.95 2.31
CA ASP A 2 -13.45 7.62 3.73
C ASP A 2 -13.42 8.87 4.61
N ASP A 3 -12.70 9.93 4.20
CA ASP A 3 -12.67 11.22 4.91
C ASP A 3 -14.05 11.88 5.03
N LEU A 4 -14.91 11.72 4.01
CA LEU A 4 -16.28 12.23 4.05
C LEU A 4 -17.13 11.43 5.02
N MET A 5 -16.98 10.10 5.02
CA MET A 5 -17.70 9.23 5.96
C MET A 5 -17.30 9.50 7.40
N ASP A 6 -15.99 9.62 7.67
CA ASP A 6 -15.47 9.96 9.00
C ASP A 6 -16.03 11.31 9.50
N SER A 7 -16.05 12.34 8.63
CA SER A 7 -16.63 13.65 9.00
C SER A 7 -18.14 13.56 9.25
N CYS A 8 -18.86 12.79 8.42
CA CYS A 8 -20.30 12.57 8.62
C CYS A 8 -20.60 11.83 9.94
N GLU A 9 -19.84 10.79 10.26
CA GLU A 9 -19.97 10.04 11.51
C GLU A 9 -19.70 10.95 12.72
N LYS A 10 -18.65 11.76 12.71
CA LYS A 10 -18.34 12.73 13.78
C LYS A 10 -19.41 13.79 13.98
N ILE A 11 -20.06 14.25 12.90
CA ILE A 11 -21.20 15.18 13.00
C ILE A 11 -22.39 14.48 13.68
N LEU A 12 -22.69 13.22 13.32
CA LEU A 12 -23.77 12.44 13.92
C LEU A 12 -23.51 12.12 15.40
N ASP A 13 -22.25 11.89 15.76
CA ASP A 13 -21.80 11.60 17.12
C ASP A 13 -21.60 12.87 17.98
N LEU A 14 -21.86 14.05 17.40
CA LEU A 14 -21.70 15.37 18.04
C LEU A 14 -20.23 15.68 18.44
N GLU A 15 -19.28 15.05 17.80
CA GLU A 15 -17.85 15.30 18.00
C GLU A 15 -17.36 16.51 17.18
N GLU A 16 -18.01 16.79 16.06
CA GLU A 16 -17.76 17.97 15.23
C GLU A 16 -19.02 18.88 15.20
N PRO A 17 -18.84 20.22 15.14
CA PRO A 17 -19.95 21.14 15.05
C PRO A 17 -20.70 20.98 13.72
N ASP A 18 -22.00 21.26 13.73
CA ASP A 18 -22.83 21.34 12.54
C ASP A 18 -22.24 22.36 11.56
N ASN A 19 -21.89 21.88 10.38
CA ASN A 19 -21.35 22.68 9.28
C ASN A 19 -22.38 22.94 8.16
N GLY A 20 -23.67 22.74 8.45
CA GLY A 20 -24.76 22.82 7.50
C GLY A 20 -24.97 21.56 6.67
N SER A 21 -24.21 20.49 6.91
CA SER A 21 -24.41 19.17 6.32
C SER A 21 -25.44 18.37 7.13
N PHE A 22 -26.28 17.62 6.45
CA PHE A 22 -27.22 16.68 7.08
C PHE A 22 -26.84 15.25 6.69
N PRO A 23 -25.96 14.58 7.48
CA PRO A 23 -25.58 13.21 7.20
C PRO A 23 -26.76 12.25 7.40
N PHE A 24 -26.99 11.38 6.39
CA PHE A 24 -27.93 10.28 6.47
C PHE A 24 -27.26 9.02 5.97
N ILE A 25 -26.89 8.13 6.89
CA ILE A 25 -26.07 6.94 6.62
C ILE A 25 -26.91 5.69 6.82
N CYS A 26 -27.15 4.95 5.72
CA CYS A 26 -27.84 3.66 5.74
C CYS A 26 -26.81 2.55 5.48
N LYS A 27 -26.31 1.94 6.54
CA LYS A 27 -25.36 0.80 6.47
C LYS A 27 -25.67 -0.23 7.56
N ILE A 28 -25.10 -1.42 7.46
CA ILE A 28 -24.99 -2.30 8.62
C ILE A 28 -23.92 -1.75 9.57
N ASP A 29 -24.08 -1.93 10.88
CA ASP A 29 -23.14 -1.41 11.88
C ASP A 29 -21.97 -2.37 12.06
N ASP A 30 -22.23 -3.66 12.00
CA ASP A 30 -21.24 -4.73 12.08
C ASP A 30 -21.31 -5.59 10.81
N PRO A 31 -20.17 -5.92 10.16
CA PRO A 31 -20.14 -6.83 9.01
C PRO A 31 -20.85 -8.17 9.25
N GLU A 32 -20.85 -8.70 10.46
CA GLU A 32 -21.55 -9.94 10.82
C GLU A 32 -23.09 -9.83 10.74
N GLU A 33 -23.63 -8.62 10.80
CA GLU A 33 -25.07 -8.40 10.61
C GLU A 33 -25.57 -8.82 9.24
N VAL A 34 -24.69 -8.97 8.26
CA VAL A 34 -25.01 -9.51 6.92
C VAL A 34 -25.70 -10.87 7.00
N HIS A 35 -25.38 -11.65 8.03
CA HIS A 35 -25.95 -12.99 8.22
C HIS A 35 -27.37 -12.98 8.81
N ASN A 36 -27.87 -11.81 9.21
CA ASN A 36 -29.21 -11.63 9.75
C ASN A 36 -30.10 -10.80 8.80
N PRO A 37 -31.03 -11.42 8.03
CA PRO A 37 -31.89 -10.68 7.10
C PRO A 37 -32.72 -9.55 7.73
N LYS A 38 -32.99 -9.61 9.04
CA LYS A 38 -33.67 -8.53 9.75
C LYS A 38 -32.83 -7.24 9.83
N MET A 39 -31.52 -7.35 9.72
CA MET A 39 -30.60 -6.19 9.72
C MET A 39 -30.48 -5.54 8.34
N TRP A 40 -30.89 -6.23 7.26
CA TRP A 40 -30.83 -5.70 5.89
C TRP A 40 -31.70 -4.46 5.67
N TYR A 41 -32.66 -4.21 6.57
CA TYR A 41 -33.47 -2.99 6.55
C TYR A 41 -32.67 -1.73 6.95
N LYS A 42 -31.56 -1.87 7.67
CA LYS A 42 -30.68 -0.75 8.00
C LYS A 42 -30.09 -0.10 6.74
N PRO A 43 -29.37 -0.85 5.88
CA PRO A 43 -28.82 -0.32 4.64
C PRO A 43 -29.87 -0.10 3.54
N ASN A 44 -31.05 -0.76 3.64
CA ASN A 44 -32.10 -0.70 2.62
C ASN A 44 -33.47 -0.38 3.24
N PRO A 45 -33.74 0.85 3.67
CA PRO A 45 -35.02 1.21 4.30
C PRO A 45 -36.24 0.96 3.40
N SER A 46 -36.02 0.98 2.08
CA SER A 46 -37.07 0.71 1.07
C SER A 46 -37.55 -0.75 0.99
N LEU A 47 -36.82 -1.71 1.58
CA LEU A 47 -37.21 -3.13 1.58
C LEU A 47 -38.63 -3.37 2.13
N ARG A 48 -39.09 -2.50 3.04
CA ARG A 48 -40.46 -2.57 3.59
C ARG A 48 -41.55 -2.44 2.52
N PHE A 49 -41.23 -1.84 1.39
CA PHE A 49 -42.14 -1.51 0.32
C PHE A 49 -41.85 -2.29 -0.98
N LEU A 50 -40.75 -3.04 -1.02
CA LEU A 50 -40.26 -3.71 -2.23
C LEU A 50 -39.97 -5.20 -1.93
N PRO A 51 -41.03 -6.04 -1.91
CA PRO A 51 -40.85 -7.49 -1.61
C PRO A 51 -40.01 -8.21 -2.66
N ASP A 52 -40.06 -7.79 -3.93
CA ASP A 52 -39.24 -8.38 -5.00
C ASP A 52 -37.74 -8.12 -4.76
N LEU A 53 -37.39 -6.96 -4.22
CA LEU A 53 -36.02 -6.63 -3.87
C LEU A 53 -35.50 -7.56 -2.75
N MET A 54 -36.36 -7.90 -1.79
CA MET A 54 -35.95 -8.83 -0.72
C MET A 54 -35.62 -10.22 -1.29
N ALA A 55 -36.47 -10.72 -2.21
CA ALA A 55 -36.22 -12.01 -2.84
C ALA A 55 -34.93 -12.01 -3.69
N GLU A 56 -34.63 -10.91 -4.39
CA GLU A 56 -33.40 -10.74 -5.14
C GLU A 56 -32.17 -10.76 -4.19
N MET A 57 -32.26 -10.04 -3.09
CA MET A 57 -31.20 -9.99 -2.10
C MET A 57 -30.92 -11.35 -1.44
N GLU A 58 -31.95 -12.15 -1.19
CA GLU A 58 -31.80 -13.52 -0.68
C GLU A 58 -31.02 -14.42 -1.65
N ILE A 59 -31.27 -14.27 -2.96
CA ILE A 59 -30.53 -15.00 -3.99
C ILE A 59 -29.05 -14.55 -4.03
N GLU A 60 -28.82 -13.24 -4.00
CA GLU A 60 -27.46 -12.68 -3.98
C GLU A 60 -26.72 -13.10 -2.71
N TYR A 61 -27.38 -13.11 -1.56
CA TYR A 61 -26.82 -13.56 -0.30
C TYR A 61 -26.44 -15.05 -0.32
N ALA A 62 -27.24 -15.89 -0.95
CA ALA A 62 -26.87 -17.29 -1.11
C ALA A 62 -25.56 -17.48 -1.89
N ARG A 63 -25.33 -16.66 -2.92
CA ARG A 63 -24.05 -16.62 -3.67
C ARG A 63 -22.91 -16.09 -2.80
N TYR A 64 -23.15 -15.01 -2.06
CA TYR A 64 -22.18 -14.44 -1.13
C TYR A 64 -21.72 -15.48 -0.09
N LYS A 65 -22.63 -16.25 0.51
CA LYS A 65 -22.27 -17.32 1.46
C LYS A 65 -21.37 -18.40 0.87
N GLN A 66 -21.54 -18.72 -0.42
CA GLN A 66 -20.72 -19.74 -1.09
C GLN A 66 -19.32 -19.24 -1.40
N ASN A 67 -19.17 -17.98 -1.77
CA ASN A 67 -17.88 -17.38 -2.08
C ASN A 67 -17.84 -15.90 -1.66
N PRO A 68 -17.57 -15.61 -0.39
CA PRO A 68 -17.54 -14.23 0.12
C PRO A 68 -16.50 -13.36 -0.58
N ALA A 69 -15.31 -13.89 -0.86
CA ALA A 69 -14.23 -13.16 -1.50
C ALA A 69 -14.57 -12.77 -2.96
N GLY A 70 -15.24 -13.66 -3.69
CA GLY A 70 -15.66 -13.39 -5.07
C GLY A 70 -16.98 -12.62 -5.20
N SER A 71 -17.67 -12.37 -4.10
CA SER A 71 -19.00 -11.73 -4.08
C SER A 71 -19.04 -10.45 -3.23
N THR A 72 -17.96 -9.71 -3.20
CA THR A 72 -17.79 -8.46 -2.42
C THR A 72 -18.85 -7.41 -2.75
N SER A 73 -19.43 -7.47 -3.96
CA SER A 73 -20.49 -6.56 -4.39
C SER A 73 -21.73 -6.62 -3.50
N PHE A 74 -22.05 -7.75 -2.85
CA PHE A 74 -23.16 -7.85 -1.92
C PHE A 74 -22.94 -6.96 -0.69
N MET A 75 -21.77 -7.04 -0.08
CA MET A 75 -21.40 -6.19 1.05
C MET A 75 -21.37 -4.72 0.67
N THR A 76 -20.76 -4.40 -0.47
CA THR A 76 -20.59 -3.01 -0.91
C THR A 76 -21.90 -2.36 -1.36
N LYS A 77 -22.71 -3.07 -2.18
CA LYS A 77 -23.88 -2.47 -2.84
C LYS A 77 -25.20 -2.70 -2.10
N ARG A 78 -25.33 -3.81 -1.36
CA ARG A 78 -26.55 -4.13 -0.63
C ARG A 78 -26.45 -3.80 0.85
N MET A 79 -25.27 -3.99 1.44
CA MET A 79 -25.08 -3.72 2.86
C MET A 79 -24.49 -2.34 3.14
N ASN A 80 -24.10 -1.60 2.10
CA ASN A 80 -23.38 -0.32 2.19
C ASN A 80 -22.19 -0.39 3.15
N CYS A 81 -21.56 -1.57 3.19
CA CYS A 81 -20.40 -1.89 4.00
C CYS A 81 -19.27 -2.35 3.06
N PRO A 82 -18.58 -1.39 2.41
CA PRO A 82 -17.43 -1.75 1.60
C PRO A 82 -16.37 -2.39 2.50
N PRO A 83 -15.70 -3.44 2.03
CA PRO A 83 -14.58 -4.01 2.77
C PRO A 83 -13.55 -2.90 2.99
N LYS A 84 -13.17 -2.68 4.24
CA LYS A 84 -12.11 -1.73 4.57
C LYS A 84 -10.83 -2.23 3.90
N HIS A 85 -10.53 -1.72 2.69
CA HIS A 85 -9.28 -1.91 1.93
C HIS A 85 -8.58 -3.28 2.00
N ILE A 86 -9.32 -4.36 2.28
CA ILE A 86 -8.76 -5.72 2.36
C ILE A 86 -8.29 -6.20 0.97
N GLU A 87 -8.89 -5.68 -0.10
CA GLU A 87 -8.53 -6.08 -1.48
C GLU A 87 -7.11 -5.68 -1.90
N ASN A 88 -6.48 -4.75 -1.18
CA ASN A 88 -5.11 -4.31 -1.45
C ASN A 88 -4.14 -4.56 -0.28
N ALA A 89 -4.59 -5.25 0.76
CA ALA A 89 -3.70 -5.56 1.87
C ALA A 89 -2.87 -6.82 1.54
N ILE A 90 -1.57 -6.66 1.47
CA ILE A 90 -0.63 -7.78 1.26
C ILE A 90 -0.76 -8.80 2.39
N THR A 91 -1.01 -8.33 3.62
CA THR A 91 -1.18 -9.17 4.81
C THR A 91 -1.81 -8.36 5.96
N SER A 92 -2.09 -9.00 7.10
CA SER A 92 -2.64 -8.31 8.27
C SER A 92 -1.62 -7.37 8.92
N TRP A 93 -2.12 -6.37 9.64
CA TRP A 93 -1.27 -5.41 10.37
C TRP A 93 -0.40 -6.08 11.42
N GLU A 94 -0.89 -7.13 12.06
CA GLU A 94 -0.16 -7.93 13.04
C GLU A 94 1.07 -8.59 12.40
N ASN A 95 0.92 -9.13 11.20
CA ASN A 95 2.02 -9.73 10.45
C ASN A 95 3.05 -8.68 10.03
N ILE A 96 2.62 -7.51 9.56
CA ILE A 96 3.51 -6.39 9.23
C ILE A 96 4.31 -5.97 10.46
N THR A 97 3.62 -5.80 11.60
CA THR A 97 4.26 -5.42 12.86
C THR A 97 5.23 -6.49 13.35
N ALA A 98 4.89 -7.77 13.19
CA ALA A 98 5.77 -8.88 13.55
C ALA A 98 7.06 -8.93 12.71
N CYS A 99 7.05 -8.38 11.49
CA CYS A 99 8.24 -8.24 10.64
C CYS A 99 9.16 -7.07 11.05
N ASN A 100 8.67 -6.12 11.85
CA ASN A 100 9.44 -4.96 12.31
C ASN A 100 10.41 -5.35 13.43
N ARG A 101 11.48 -6.04 13.08
CA ARG A 101 12.51 -6.51 14.00
C ARG A 101 13.85 -5.84 13.71
N LYS A 102 14.66 -5.66 14.75
CA LYS A 102 16.03 -5.21 14.57
C LYS A 102 16.82 -6.25 13.78
N ILE A 103 17.40 -5.81 12.67
CA ILE A 103 18.23 -6.66 11.81
C ILE A 103 19.60 -6.84 12.47
N ASP A 104 20.04 -8.09 12.52
CA ASP A 104 21.43 -8.43 12.88
C ASP A 104 22.30 -8.23 11.63
N GLU A 105 22.99 -7.12 11.57
CA GLU A 105 23.82 -6.70 10.43
C GLU A 105 24.94 -7.70 10.12
N ASP A 106 25.46 -8.42 11.11
CA ASP A 106 26.53 -9.41 10.90
C ASP A 106 26.06 -10.61 10.09
N LYS A 107 24.77 -10.96 10.17
CA LYS A 107 24.17 -12.01 9.34
C LYS A 107 24.15 -11.68 7.85
N LEU A 108 24.07 -10.41 7.52
CA LEU A 108 23.98 -9.93 6.13
C LEU A 108 25.35 -9.72 5.50
N LYS A 109 26.41 -9.62 6.31
CA LYS A 109 27.76 -9.31 5.86
C LYS A 109 28.32 -10.33 4.88
N GLY A 110 28.73 -9.86 3.71
CA GLY A 110 29.25 -10.70 2.63
C GLY A 110 28.21 -11.53 1.88
N LYS A 111 26.92 -11.41 2.22
CA LYS A 111 25.85 -12.14 1.55
C LYS A 111 25.43 -11.42 0.25
N PRO A 112 25.05 -12.14 -0.79
CA PRO A 112 24.47 -11.54 -1.99
C PRO A 112 23.08 -10.98 -1.69
N CYS A 113 22.71 -9.91 -2.42
CA CYS A 113 21.39 -9.30 -2.33
C CYS A 113 20.85 -8.95 -3.71
N VAL A 114 19.54 -8.74 -3.78
CA VAL A 114 18.87 -8.11 -4.92
C VAL A 114 18.39 -6.74 -4.51
N ALA A 115 18.37 -5.80 -5.45
CA ALA A 115 17.86 -4.46 -5.23
C ALA A 115 16.53 -4.26 -5.95
N GLY A 116 15.72 -3.36 -5.44
CA GLY A 116 14.51 -2.87 -6.09
C GLY A 116 14.44 -1.35 -6.00
N LEU A 117 13.92 -0.74 -7.06
CA LEU A 117 13.69 0.71 -7.14
C LEU A 117 12.30 0.94 -7.75
N ASP A 118 11.53 1.77 -7.07
CA ASP A 118 10.28 2.30 -7.56
C ASP A 118 10.41 3.81 -7.73
N PHE A 119 10.10 4.32 -8.94
CA PHE A 119 10.35 5.69 -9.33
C PHE A 119 9.14 6.36 -9.94
N MET A 120 8.73 7.46 -9.35
CA MET A 120 7.75 8.36 -9.92
C MET A 120 8.37 9.73 -10.25
N LEU A 121 8.11 10.24 -11.43
CA LEU A 121 8.88 11.36 -12.04
C LEU A 121 8.61 12.75 -11.46
N THR A 122 7.46 13.01 -10.82
CA THR A 122 7.06 14.43 -10.67
C THR A 122 6.56 14.87 -9.31
N THR A 123 5.98 14.02 -8.48
CA THR A 123 5.35 14.51 -7.25
C THR A 123 5.36 13.52 -6.10
N ASP A 124 5.84 12.32 -6.33
CA ASP A 124 5.70 11.22 -5.39
C ASP A 124 7.01 10.81 -4.71
N PHE A 125 6.93 9.74 -3.99
CA PHE A 125 8.03 9.12 -3.31
C PHE A 125 8.87 8.28 -4.28
N LEU A 126 10.16 8.25 -4.06
CA LEU A 126 11.05 7.27 -4.66
C LEU A 126 11.47 6.29 -3.57
N GLY A 127 11.18 5.02 -3.75
CA GLY A 127 11.58 3.95 -2.86
C GLY A 127 12.75 3.14 -3.42
N ALA A 128 13.70 2.77 -2.58
CA ALA A 128 14.75 1.83 -2.93
C ALA A 128 14.99 0.84 -1.78
N GLY A 129 15.36 -0.38 -2.11
CA GLY A 129 15.64 -1.37 -1.10
C GLY A 129 16.54 -2.51 -1.55
N LEU A 130 17.13 -3.16 -0.57
CA LEU A 130 17.95 -4.36 -0.70
C LEU A 130 17.24 -5.53 -0.01
N LEU A 131 17.05 -6.61 -0.72
CA LEU A 131 16.53 -7.87 -0.19
C LEU A 131 17.66 -8.88 -0.05
N TYR A 132 17.81 -9.38 1.15
CA TYR A 132 18.70 -10.49 1.47
C TYR A 132 17.89 -11.70 1.86
N ARG A 133 18.27 -12.88 1.35
CA ARG A 133 17.74 -14.16 1.83
C ARG A 133 18.86 -14.96 2.49
N VAL A 134 18.73 -15.12 3.80
CA VAL A 134 19.74 -15.81 4.62
C VAL A 134 19.02 -16.84 5.49
N ASP A 135 19.42 -18.11 5.36
CA ASP A 135 18.87 -19.23 6.11
C ASP A 135 17.33 -19.33 6.03
N GLY A 136 16.77 -19.05 4.84
CA GLY A 136 15.33 -19.08 4.58
C GLY A 136 14.55 -17.88 5.11
N ILE A 137 15.23 -16.89 5.69
CA ILE A 137 14.63 -15.65 6.19
C ILE A 137 14.95 -14.52 5.22
N ASP A 138 13.94 -13.73 4.88
CA ASP A 138 14.07 -12.54 4.06
C ASP A 138 14.28 -11.29 4.94
N TYR A 139 15.31 -10.52 4.62
CA TYR A 139 15.66 -9.26 5.29
C TYR A 139 15.55 -8.14 4.27
N TRP A 140 14.72 -7.14 4.58
CA TRP A 140 14.49 -5.99 3.74
C TRP A 140 15.06 -4.73 4.37
N ILE A 141 15.91 -4.03 3.63
CA ILE A 141 16.49 -2.75 4.00
C ILE A 141 16.06 -1.74 2.96
N CYS A 142 15.37 -0.70 3.35
CA CYS A 142 14.83 0.27 2.40
C CYS A 142 15.06 1.71 2.87
N HIS A 143 14.94 2.61 1.91
CA HIS A 143 14.96 4.04 2.12
C HIS A 143 14.03 4.73 1.13
N THR A 144 13.51 5.87 1.51
CA THR A 144 12.58 6.65 0.69
C THR A 144 13.07 8.08 0.53
N TRP A 145 12.99 8.62 -0.67
CA TRP A 145 13.21 10.03 -0.95
C TRP A 145 11.89 10.68 -1.30
N ILE A 146 11.71 11.90 -0.82
CA ILE A 146 10.49 12.69 -0.99
C ILE A 146 10.87 14.04 -1.60
N CYS A 147 10.19 14.42 -2.67
CA CYS A 147 10.34 15.75 -3.23
C CYS A 147 9.71 16.77 -2.27
N GLU A 148 10.49 17.70 -1.73
CA GLU A 148 10.04 18.69 -0.74
C GLU A 148 8.99 19.66 -1.32
N ASN A 149 8.99 19.82 -2.63
CA ASN A 149 8.08 20.72 -3.36
C ASN A 149 6.85 19.97 -3.92
N SER A 150 6.60 18.73 -3.52
CA SER A 150 5.43 17.97 -3.97
C SER A 150 4.12 18.59 -3.45
N PRO A 151 3.16 18.91 -4.32
CA PRO A 151 1.87 19.46 -3.91
C PRO A 151 1.02 18.45 -3.12
N ASP A 152 1.34 17.15 -3.21
CA ASP A 152 0.58 16.08 -2.56
C ASP A 152 1.02 15.82 -1.11
N LEU A 153 2.12 16.44 -0.66
CA LEU A 153 2.60 16.28 0.73
C LEU A 153 1.52 16.60 1.77
N ASN A 154 0.70 17.62 1.51
CA ASN A 154 -0.36 18.03 2.44
C ASN A 154 -1.51 17.02 2.55
N ARG A 155 -1.60 16.08 1.62
CA ARG A 155 -2.62 15.02 1.61
C ARG A 155 -2.16 13.77 2.35
N ILE A 156 -0.86 13.67 2.62
CA ILE A 156 -0.27 12.50 3.24
C ILE A 156 -0.36 12.64 4.76
N LYS A 157 -1.17 11.79 5.39
CA LYS A 157 -1.39 11.79 6.85
C LYS A 157 -0.25 11.12 7.64
N ALA A 158 0.75 10.55 6.95
CA ALA A 158 1.87 9.87 7.60
C ALA A 158 2.84 10.87 8.27
N PRO A 159 3.47 10.52 9.40
CA PRO A 159 4.38 11.39 10.14
C PRO A 159 5.77 11.47 9.48
N LEU A 160 5.82 12.02 8.26
CA LEU A 160 7.00 12.00 7.40
C LEU A 160 8.24 12.66 8.04
N ARG A 161 8.05 13.73 8.81
CA ARG A 161 9.17 14.42 9.50
C ARG A 161 9.73 13.61 10.68
N GLU A 162 8.91 12.81 11.34
CA GLU A 162 9.40 11.86 12.35
C GLU A 162 10.21 10.74 11.68
N TRP A 163 9.78 10.28 10.50
CA TRP A 163 10.51 9.28 9.74
C TRP A 163 11.84 9.83 9.20
N GLU A 164 11.89 11.11 8.82
CA GLU A 164 13.14 11.78 8.46
C GLU A 164 14.10 11.81 9.65
N ALA A 165 13.62 12.21 10.83
CA ALA A 165 14.44 12.22 12.06
C ALA A 165 14.97 10.84 12.44
N ARG A 166 14.27 9.77 12.05
CA ARG A 166 14.69 8.37 12.23
C ARG A 166 15.59 7.85 11.10
N GLY A 167 15.88 8.66 10.09
CA GLY A 167 16.72 8.28 8.94
C GLY A 167 16.06 7.33 7.94
N LEU A 168 14.73 7.19 7.98
CA LEU A 168 13.97 6.32 7.07
C LEU A 168 13.61 7.01 5.76
N VAL A 169 13.56 8.34 5.78
CA VAL A 169 13.15 9.21 4.68
C VAL A 169 14.18 10.33 4.52
N THR A 170 14.38 10.78 3.30
CA THR A 170 15.14 11.99 2.97
C THR A 170 14.29 12.94 2.12
N PHE A 171 14.13 14.17 2.58
CA PHE A 171 13.53 15.21 1.76
C PHE A 171 14.55 15.80 0.80
N VAL A 172 14.15 15.95 -0.45
CA VAL A 172 15.00 16.48 -1.53
C VAL A 172 14.39 17.77 -2.04
N ASN A 173 15.12 18.88 -1.90
CA ASN A 173 14.71 20.18 -2.43
C ASN A 173 15.06 20.26 -3.93
N ALA A 174 14.26 19.59 -4.74
CA ALA A 174 14.38 19.57 -6.20
C ALA A 174 13.01 19.46 -6.85
N LYS A 175 12.92 19.71 -8.16
CA LYS A 175 11.69 19.50 -8.95
C LYS A 175 11.39 18.01 -9.17
N ALA A 176 12.43 17.20 -9.17
CA ALA A 176 12.35 15.74 -9.28
C ALA A 176 13.54 15.15 -8.50
N ILE A 177 13.37 13.96 -7.97
CA ILE A 177 14.43 13.28 -7.22
C ILE A 177 15.52 12.83 -8.19
N PRO A 178 16.79 13.25 -8.00
CA PRO A 178 17.88 12.83 -8.86
C PRO A 178 18.06 11.29 -8.80
N PRO A 179 18.10 10.60 -9.95
CA PRO A 179 18.13 9.14 -10.03
C PRO A 179 19.44 8.53 -9.48
N GLU A 180 20.50 9.31 -9.42
CA GLU A 180 21.75 8.93 -8.80
C GLU A 180 21.67 8.72 -7.27
N LEU A 181 20.78 9.44 -6.58
CA LEU A 181 20.64 9.31 -5.13
C LEU A 181 20.29 7.89 -4.68
N PRO A 182 19.21 7.25 -5.20
CA PRO A 182 18.90 5.88 -4.82
C PRO A 182 19.96 4.88 -5.31
N ALA A 183 20.55 5.07 -6.49
CA ALA A 183 21.59 4.19 -7.00
C ALA A 183 22.83 4.22 -6.10
N MET A 184 23.28 5.40 -5.71
CA MET A 184 24.40 5.58 -4.78
C MET A 184 24.10 5.02 -3.38
N TRP A 185 22.87 5.23 -2.89
CA TRP A 185 22.45 4.68 -1.59
C TRP A 185 22.50 3.15 -1.60
N LEU A 186 21.95 2.49 -2.63
CA LEU A 186 21.99 1.03 -2.78
C LEU A 186 23.43 0.51 -2.80
N LYS A 187 24.32 1.17 -3.57
CA LYS A 187 25.74 0.82 -3.60
C LYS A 187 26.38 0.96 -2.21
N ASN A 188 26.16 2.09 -1.55
CA ASN A 188 26.75 2.35 -0.24
C ASN A 188 26.28 1.36 0.82
N GLU A 189 24.99 1.03 0.85
CA GLU A 189 24.43 0.05 1.78
C GLU A 189 24.98 -1.37 1.51
N ALA A 190 25.17 -1.73 0.24
CA ALA A 190 25.81 -3.00 -0.10
C ALA A 190 27.31 -3.02 0.28
N VAL A 191 28.04 -1.95 0.01
CA VAL A 191 29.47 -1.83 0.38
C VAL A 191 29.65 -1.88 1.90
N LYS A 192 28.82 -1.18 2.67
CA LYS A 192 28.82 -1.21 4.13
C LYS A 192 28.74 -2.64 4.68
N ARG A 193 27.98 -3.52 4.02
CA ARG A 193 27.83 -4.93 4.40
C ARG A 193 28.79 -5.86 3.64
N LYS A 194 29.70 -5.33 2.84
CA LYS A 194 30.57 -6.12 1.94
C LYS A 194 29.78 -7.08 1.05
N SER A 195 28.59 -6.69 0.68
CA SER A 195 27.62 -7.46 -0.09
C SER A 195 27.74 -7.18 -1.59
N LYS A 196 27.31 -8.14 -2.42
CA LYS A 196 27.23 -7.98 -3.86
C LYS A 196 25.75 -7.89 -4.28
N ILE A 197 25.38 -6.82 -4.96
CA ILE A 197 24.09 -6.73 -5.63
C ILE A 197 24.14 -7.60 -6.89
N VAL A 198 23.32 -8.64 -6.94
CA VAL A 198 23.31 -9.59 -8.05
C VAL A 198 22.38 -9.20 -9.18
N LYS A 199 21.24 -8.58 -8.82
CA LYS A 199 20.25 -8.04 -9.76
C LYS A 199 19.56 -6.82 -9.17
N VAL A 200 19.00 -5.98 -10.07
CA VAL A 200 18.14 -4.85 -9.72
C VAL A 200 16.83 -4.98 -10.47
N GLY A 201 15.72 -4.90 -9.76
CA GLY A 201 14.37 -4.77 -10.29
C GLY A 201 13.99 -3.30 -10.45
N LEU A 202 13.51 -2.92 -11.63
CA LEU A 202 12.99 -1.60 -11.93
C LEU A 202 11.61 -1.73 -12.53
N ASP A 203 10.68 -0.83 -12.20
CA ASP A 203 9.44 -0.73 -12.96
C ASP A 203 9.78 -0.45 -14.44
N LYS A 204 9.12 -1.20 -15.32
CA LYS A 204 9.30 -1.05 -16.77
C LYS A 204 8.91 0.35 -17.27
N TYR A 205 8.01 1.02 -16.57
CA TYR A 205 7.53 2.31 -16.97
C TYR A 205 8.57 3.39 -16.67
N ARG A 206 9.07 4.08 -17.73
CA ARG A 206 10.07 5.19 -17.61
C ARG A 206 11.42 4.79 -16.97
N CYS A 207 11.81 3.54 -17.06
CA CYS A 207 13.00 2.99 -16.41
C CYS A 207 14.35 3.50 -16.93
N ASN A 208 14.42 4.12 -18.12
CA ASN A 208 15.71 4.44 -18.79
C ASN A 208 16.64 5.29 -17.93
N VAL A 209 16.11 6.28 -17.21
CA VAL A 209 16.90 7.18 -16.37
C VAL A 209 17.51 6.44 -15.19
N LEU A 210 16.70 5.63 -14.49
CA LEU A 210 17.18 4.80 -13.38
C LEU A 210 18.11 3.68 -13.86
N ARG A 211 17.82 3.07 -15.01
CA ARG A 211 18.68 2.06 -15.59
C ARG A 211 20.08 2.58 -15.85
N ASN A 212 20.20 3.77 -16.46
CA ASN A 212 21.48 4.41 -16.68
C ASN A 212 22.18 4.72 -15.34
N ALA A 213 21.47 5.29 -14.38
CA ALA A 213 22.02 5.55 -13.05
C ALA A 213 22.52 4.26 -12.36
N CYS A 214 21.79 3.15 -12.46
CA CYS A 214 22.25 1.87 -11.93
C CYS A 214 23.53 1.36 -12.62
N MET A 215 23.63 1.52 -13.93
CA MET A 215 24.85 1.13 -14.67
C MET A 215 26.04 2.02 -14.30
N ASP A 216 25.83 3.34 -14.25
CA ASP A 216 26.90 4.32 -14.03
C ASP A 216 27.42 4.32 -12.58
N PHE A 217 26.52 4.20 -11.62
CA PHE A 217 26.86 4.34 -10.18
C PHE A 217 27.01 3.04 -9.42
N MET A 218 26.39 1.94 -9.90
CA MET A 218 26.41 0.64 -9.20
C MET A 218 27.32 -0.39 -9.87
N ASP A 219 28.00 -0.04 -10.96
CA ASP A 219 28.85 -0.93 -11.76
C ASP A 219 28.09 -2.19 -12.25
N LEU A 220 26.82 -2.03 -12.60
CA LEU A 220 25.97 -3.10 -13.08
C LEU A 220 25.94 -3.12 -14.62
N ASN A 221 25.86 -4.31 -15.18
CA ASN A 221 25.62 -4.45 -16.62
C ASN A 221 24.12 -4.71 -16.89
N ASP A 222 23.74 -4.60 -18.16
CA ASP A 222 22.37 -4.71 -18.60
C ASP A 222 21.68 -6.04 -18.24
N LYS A 223 22.42 -7.13 -18.16
CA LYS A 223 21.89 -8.46 -17.79
C LYS A 223 21.51 -8.57 -16.31
N GLN A 224 21.98 -7.64 -15.50
CA GLN A 224 21.68 -7.58 -14.06
C GLN A 224 20.47 -6.69 -13.76
N ILE A 225 19.97 -5.95 -14.75
CA ILE A 225 18.79 -5.11 -14.62
C ILE A 225 17.58 -5.85 -15.16
N TYR A 226 16.59 -6.05 -14.29
CA TYR A 226 15.32 -6.72 -14.60
C TYR A 226 14.20 -5.67 -14.62
N LEU A 227 13.46 -5.61 -15.72
CA LEU A 227 12.31 -4.72 -15.85
C LEU A 227 11.05 -5.47 -15.41
N VAL A 228 10.51 -5.08 -14.28
CA VAL A 228 9.26 -5.62 -13.73
C VAL A 228 8.08 -5.00 -14.47
N ARG A 229 7.09 -5.82 -14.81
CA ARG A 229 5.82 -5.35 -15.40
C ARG A 229 4.73 -5.41 -14.34
N PRO A 230 3.70 -4.56 -14.39
CA PRO A 230 2.58 -4.63 -13.47
C PRO A 230 1.88 -6.01 -13.43
N SER A 231 1.84 -6.71 -14.59
CA SER A 231 1.32 -8.08 -14.68
C SER A 231 2.18 -9.10 -13.92
N ASP A 232 3.49 -8.86 -13.83
CA ASP A 232 4.41 -9.74 -13.10
C ASP A 232 4.24 -9.52 -11.59
N GLU A 233 4.02 -8.28 -11.16
CA GLU A 233 3.72 -7.94 -9.76
C GLU A 233 2.45 -8.63 -9.26
N MET A 234 1.38 -8.59 -10.05
CA MET A 234 0.12 -9.28 -9.72
C MET A 234 0.27 -10.80 -9.57
N GLN A 235 1.24 -11.42 -10.25
CA GLN A 235 1.52 -12.85 -10.15
C GLN A 235 2.44 -13.20 -8.97
N MET A 236 3.14 -12.22 -8.41
CA MET A 236 4.08 -12.42 -7.30
C MET A 236 3.43 -12.23 -5.92
N ILE A 237 2.23 -11.66 -5.88
CA ILE A 237 1.45 -11.52 -4.65
C ILE A 237 0.76 -12.86 -4.37
N PRO A 238 1.01 -13.51 -3.20
CA PRO A 238 0.41 -14.80 -2.85
C PRO A 238 -1.10 -14.72 -2.65
#